data_9063b836b21bf1e44fb6d45dd57a2b73
#
_entry.id   9063b836b21bf1e44fb6d45dd57a2b73
#
_cell.length_a   1.000
_cell.length_b   1.000
_cell.length_c   1.000
_cell.angle_alpha   90.00
_cell.angle_beta   90.00
_cell.angle_gamma   90.00
#
_symmetry.space_group_name_H-M   'P 1'
#
loop_
_entity.id
_entity.type
_entity.pdbx_description
1 polymer ?
#
loop_
_entity_poly.entity_id
_entity_poly.type
_entity_poly.pdbx_seq_one_letter_code
_entity_poly.pdbx_strand_id
1 'polypeptide(L)'
;MPLMQLQGVAEPGRLHPVSAEVRQGEIVHLVGPNGAGKSTLLARMAGLSQGAGQVTLSGRTLTDWPAPELARHRAYLTQHQTPPFAMPVWHYLTLHQLDKTQHALQQEIAEKLGLADKLARPVNQLSGGEWQRVRLAAVVLQIHPRGNPDGQLLLLDEPMNSLDVAQQSGLDTLLTELRLAGVTVVMSSHDLNHTLRFASQTWLLRRGQMLASGDTPHVLTIENLTAAYDMPFKKLNADGVQILISAL
;
A
#
# COMPACT_ATOMS: atom_id res chain seq x y z
N MET A 1 1.36 6.99 -20.55
CA MET A 1 -0.03 6.99 -20.05
C MET A 1 0.01 6.64 -18.56
N PRO A 2 -0.83 7.22 -17.71
CA PRO A 2 -0.93 6.80 -16.31
C PRO A 2 -1.44 5.36 -16.23
N LEU A 3 -0.96 4.61 -15.24
CA LEU A 3 -1.45 3.27 -14.94
C LEU A 3 -2.87 3.32 -14.36
N MET A 4 -3.08 4.24 -13.42
CA MET A 4 -4.39 4.46 -12.80
C MET A 4 -4.76 5.94 -12.84
N GLN A 5 -6.03 6.23 -13.12
CA GLN A 5 -6.59 7.58 -13.06
C GLN A 5 -7.82 7.59 -12.15
N LEU A 6 -7.90 8.62 -11.34
CA LEU A 6 -9.05 8.95 -10.51
C LEU A 6 -9.67 10.24 -11.04
N GLN A 7 -10.98 10.25 -11.28
CA GLN A 7 -11.72 11.42 -11.77
C GLN A 7 -12.91 11.68 -10.87
N GLY A 8 -12.79 12.72 -10.02
CA GLY A 8 -13.84 13.13 -9.10
C GLY A 8 -14.27 12.03 -8.12
N VAL A 9 -13.35 11.14 -7.73
CA VAL A 9 -13.63 10.00 -6.84
C VAL A 9 -14.03 10.51 -5.47
N ALA A 10 -15.25 10.15 -5.03
CA ALA A 10 -15.79 10.60 -3.76
C ALA A 10 -16.62 9.51 -3.07
N GLU A 11 -16.75 9.63 -1.74
CA GLU A 11 -17.65 8.81 -0.92
C GLU A 11 -18.34 9.71 0.11
N PRO A 12 -19.70 9.77 0.15
CA PRO A 12 -20.41 10.67 1.02
C PRO A 12 -20.00 10.54 2.49
N GLY A 13 -19.70 11.68 3.14
CA GLY A 13 -19.30 11.74 4.55
C GLY A 13 -17.87 11.26 4.85
N ARG A 14 -17.13 10.75 3.86
CA ARG A 14 -15.77 10.18 4.07
C ARG A 14 -14.70 10.74 3.14
N LEU A 15 -15.05 10.99 1.88
CA LEU A 15 -14.10 11.44 0.86
C LEU A 15 -14.76 12.46 -0.06
N HIS A 16 -14.21 13.67 -0.12
CA HIS A 16 -14.56 14.68 -1.11
C HIS A 16 -14.00 14.30 -2.48
N PRO A 17 -14.50 14.92 -3.59
CA PRO A 17 -14.01 14.59 -4.92
C PRO A 17 -12.49 14.72 -5.06
N VAL A 18 -11.84 13.61 -5.40
CA VAL A 18 -10.40 13.49 -5.63
C VAL A 18 -10.16 13.17 -7.10
N SER A 19 -9.29 13.93 -7.75
CA SER A 19 -8.76 13.63 -9.08
C SER A 19 -7.25 13.56 -9.01
N ALA A 20 -6.68 12.43 -9.46
CA ALA A 20 -5.24 12.17 -9.41
C ALA A 20 -4.85 11.08 -10.39
N GLU A 21 -3.55 10.95 -10.63
CA GLU A 21 -2.98 9.94 -11.50
C GLU A 21 -1.84 9.21 -10.80
N VAL A 22 -1.71 7.91 -11.10
CA VAL A 22 -0.57 7.08 -10.68
C VAL A 22 0.10 6.54 -11.94
N ARG A 23 1.41 6.70 -12.05
CA ARG A 23 2.19 6.20 -13.18
C ARG A 23 2.77 4.82 -12.86
N GLN A 24 3.09 4.08 -13.89
CA GLN A 24 3.70 2.76 -13.73
C GLN A 24 5.08 2.86 -13.04
N GLY A 25 5.35 1.96 -12.12
CA GLY A 25 6.62 1.88 -11.39
C GLY A 25 6.83 3.01 -10.36
N GLU A 26 5.79 3.75 -9.97
CA GLU A 26 5.86 4.70 -8.86
C GLU A 26 5.59 4.03 -7.52
N ILE A 27 6.16 4.61 -6.45
CA ILE A 27 5.73 4.37 -5.06
C ILE A 27 5.05 5.63 -4.58
N VAL A 28 3.74 5.54 -4.36
CA VAL A 28 2.89 6.65 -3.90
C VAL A 28 2.50 6.42 -2.44
N HIS A 29 2.76 7.38 -1.56
CA HIS A 29 2.28 7.33 -0.19
C HIS A 29 1.09 8.26 0.02
N LEU A 30 0.03 7.71 0.61
CA LEU A 30 -1.11 8.46 1.14
C LEU A 30 -0.81 8.81 2.59
N VAL A 31 -0.65 10.09 2.91
CA VAL A 31 -0.36 10.55 4.26
C VAL A 31 -1.44 11.50 4.77
N GLY A 32 -1.52 11.66 6.08
CA GLY A 32 -2.50 12.52 6.74
C GLY A 32 -2.97 11.91 8.06
N PRO A 33 -3.64 12.70 8.91
CA PRO A 33 -4.11 12.26 10.22
C PRO A 33 -5.11 11.09 10.13
N ASN A 34 -5.42 10.49 11.29
CA ASN A 34 -6.46 9.46 11.37
C ASN A 34 -7.81 10.07 10.93
N GLY A 35 -8.59 9.29 10.18
CA GLY A 35 -9.85 9.76 9.61
C GLY A 35 -9.71 10.71 8.41
N ALA A 36 -8.50 10.93 7.86
CA ALA A 36 -8.30 11.77 6.69
C ALA A 36 -8.89 11.22 5.37
N GLY A 37 -9.35 9.96 5.34
CA GLY A 37 -9.92 9.33 4.15
C GLY A 37 -8.97 8.40 3.38
N LYS A 38 -7.75 8.12 3.90
CA LYS A 38 -6.74 7.28 3.23
C LYS A 38 -7.26 5.89 2.86
N SER A 39 -7.79 5.15 3.84
CA SER A 39 -8.34 3.80 3.63
C SER A 39 -9.55 3.79 2.70
N THR A 40 -10.40 4.84 2.78
CA THR A 40 -11.54 5.03 1.87
C THR A 40 -11.05 5.21 0.43
N LEU A 41 -10.03 6.05 0.22
CA LEU A 41 -9.46 6.27 -1.11
C LEU A 41 -8.82 4.99 -1.65
N LEU A 42 -8.04 4.26 -0.83
CA LEU A 42 -7.47 2.96 -1.23
C LEU A 42 -8.54 1.93 -1.58
N ALA A 43 -9.64 1.83 -0.81
CA ALA A 43 -10.76 0.94 -1.13
C ALA A 43 -11.45 1.32 -2.44
N ARG A 44 -11.60 2.63 -2.74
CA ARG A 44 -12.07 3.13 -4.04
C ARG A 44 -11.13 2.74 -5.17
N MET A 45 -9.82 2.95 -5.01
CA MET A 45 -8.78 2.54 -5.96
C MET A 45 -8.74 1.03 -6.16
N ALA A 46 -9.06 0.28 -5.12
CA ALA A 46 -9.17 -1.17 -5.18
C ALA A 46 -10.46 -1.67 -5.89
N GLY A 47 -11.46 -0.82 -6.14
CA GLY A 47 -12.76 -1.23 -6.66
C GLY A 47 -13.61 -2.00 -5.65
N LEU A 48 -13.32 -1.86 -4.34
CA LEU A 48 -14.02 -2.57 -3.25
C LEU A 48 -15.04 -1.71 -2.51
N SER A 49 -15.13 -0.43 -2.82
CA SER A 49 -16.21 0.45 -2.35
C SER A 49 -16.81 1.22 -3.51
N GLN A 50 -18.06 1.65 -3.32
CA GLN A 50 -18.83 2.42 -4.31
C GLN A 50 -18.90 3.89 -3.89
N GLY A 51 -19.13 4.79 -4.85
CA GLY A 51 -19.27 6.22 -4.64
C GLY A 51 -19.24 6.97 -5.96
N ALA A 52 -19.22 8.29 -5.91
CA ALA A 52 -19.15 9.13 -7.10
C ALA A 52 -17.77 9.10 -7.76
N GLY A 53 -17.72 9.57 -9.00
CA GLY A 53 -16.49 9.62 -9.80
C GLY A 53 -16.13 8.27 -10.42
N GLN A 54 -14.99 8.25 -11.12
CA GLN A 54 -14.54 7.11 -11.90
C GLN A 54 -13.07 6.79 -11.57
N VAL A 55 -12.76 5.50 -11.50
CA VAL A 55 -11.38 5.00 -11.43
C VAL A 55 -11.13 4.13 -12.65
N THR A 56 -10.02 4.38 -13.35
CA THR A 56 -9.56 3.55 -14.46
C THR A 56 -8.23 2.90 -14.12
N LEU A 57 -8.03 1.67 -14.54
CA LEU A 57 -6.76 0.94 -14.50
C LEU A 57 -6.40 0.54 -15.93
N SER A 58 -5.20 0.91 -16.39
CA SER A 58 -4.74 0.65 -17.76
C SER A 58 -5.73 1.11 -18.84
N GLY A 59 -6.38 2.27 -18.60
CA GLY A 59 -7.36 2.87 -19.52
C GLY A 59 -8.76 2.26 -19.47
N ARG A 60 -9.03 1.20 -18.69
CA ARG A 60 -10.32 0.56 -18.53
C ARG A 60 -10.92 0.90 -17.16
N THR A 61 -12.21 1.27 -17.13
CA THR A 61 -12.92 1.57 -15.88
C THR A 61 -12.98 0.35 -14.96
N LEU A 62 -12.76 0.52 -13.64
CA LEU A 62 -12.74 -0.61 -12.71
C LEU A 62 -14.05 -1.41 -12.70
N THR A 63 -15.19 -0.77 -12.91
CA THR A 63 -16.50 -1.44 -12.99
C THR A 63 -16.65 -2.37 -14.19
N ASP A 64 -15.83 -2.17 -15.23
CA ASP A 64 -15.89 -2.97 -16.46
C ASP A 64 -14.99 -4.21 -16.40
N TRP A 65 -14.18 -4.33 -15.34
CA TRP A 65 -13.34 -5.50 -15.13
C TRP A 65 -14.13 -6.62 -14.46
N PRO A 66 -14.14 -7.85 -15.01
CA PRO A 66 -14.54 -9.02 -14.25
C PRO A 66 -13.65 -9.17 -13.00
N ALA A 67 -14.24 -9.47 -11.85
CA ALA A 67 -13.51 -9.53 -10.59
C ALA A 67 -12.28 -10.48 -10.62
N PRO A 68 -12.34 -11.68 -11.24
CA PRO A 68 -11.16 -12.55 -11.36
C PRO A 68 -10.05 -11.95 -12.23
N GLU A 69 -10.40 -11.21 -13.27
CA GLU A 69 -9.43 -10.54 -14.16
C GLU A 69 -8.77 -9.37 -13.41
N LEU A 70 -9.56 -8.50 -12.75
CA LEU A 70 -9.03 -7.41 -11.94
C LEU A 70 -8.07 -7.90 -10.85
N ALA A 71 -8.38 -9.04 -10.22
CA ALA A 71 -7.53 -9.64 -9.18
C ALA A 71 -6.15 -10.09 -9.69
N ARG A 72 -5.99 -10.31 -11.00
CA ARG A 72 -4.67 -10.59 -11.62
C ARG A 72 -3.84 -9.32 -11.77
N HIS A 73 -4.49 -8.18 -12.01
CA HIS A 73 -3.78 -6.91 -12.25
C HIS A 73 -3.53 -6.09 -10.99
N ARG A 74 -4.34 -6.31 -9.93
CA ARG A 74 -4.28 -5.52 -8.70
C ARG A 74 -4.41 -6.39 -7.46
N ALA A 75 -3.50 -6.24 -6.49
CA ALA A 75 -3.63 -6.78 -5.14
C ALA A 75 -3.92 -5.66 -4.13
N TYR A 76 -4.65 -5.98 -3.06
CA TYR A 76 -5.00 -5.03 -2.01
C TYR A 76 -4.90 -5.66 -0.62
N LEU A 77 -4.09 -5.03 0.24
CA LEU A 77 -4.01 -5.32 1.67
C LEU A 77 -4.93 -4.35 2.42
N THR A 78 -5.98 -4.84 3.03
CA THR A 78 -6.85 -4.05 3.92
C THR A 78 -6.17 -3.82 5.27
N GLN A 79 -6.52 -2.76 6.00
CA GLN A 79 -5.97 -2.47 7.32
C GLN A 79 -6.17 -3.63 8.32
N HIS A 80 -7.38 -4.17 8.38
CA HIS A 80 -7.72 -5.27 9.28
C HIS A 80 -8.36 -6.43 8.53
N GLN A 81 -7.94 -7.64 8.89
CA GLN A 81 -8.56 -8.88 8.46
C GLN A 81 -8.27 -9.95 9.51
N THR A 82 -9.31 -10.61 9.99
CA THR A 82 -9.16 -11.76 10.86
C THR A 82 -8.66 -12.97 10.07
N PRO A 83 -7.83 -13.85 10.68
CA PRO A 83 -7.49 -15.12 10.07
C PRO A 83 -8.77 -15.88 9.70
N PRO A 84 -8.81 -16.54 8.53
CA PRO A 84 -9.91 -17.44 8.20
C PRO A 84 -9.91 -18.66 9.13
N PHE A 85 -10.53 -19.75 8.73
CA PHE A 85 -10.44 -21.02 9.46
C PHE A 85 -8.99 -21.55 9.54
N ALA A 86 -8.74 -22.50 10.44
CA ALA A 86 -7.42 -23.08 10.64
C ALA A 86 -6.89 -23.75 9.35
N MET A 87 -5.82 -23.18 8.78
CA MET A 87 -5.05 -23.76 7.67
C MET A 87 -3.57 -23.38 7.85
N PRO A 88 -2.62 -24.19 7.37
CA PRO A 88 -1.20 -23.83 7.39
C PRO A 88 -0.92 -22.55 6.61
N VAL A 89 0.06 -21.76 7.05
CA VAL A 89 0.50 -20.52 6.35
C VAL A 89 0.84 -20.79 4.89
N TRP A 90 1.63 -21.86 4.59
CA TRP A 90 1.97 -22.19 3.21
C TRP A 90 0.74 -22.38 2.33
N HIS A 91 -0.31 -23.01 2.86
CA HIS A 91 -1.55 -23.22 2.11
C HIS A 91 -2.28 -21.90 1.87
N TYR A 92 -2.39 -21.04 2.89
CA TYR A 92 -2.95 -19.69 2.74
C TYR A 92 -2.22 -18.90 1.66
N LEU A 93 -0.89 -18.92 1.66
CA LEU A 93 -0.07 -18.23 0.64
C LEU A 93 -0.32 -18.80 -0.77
N THR A 94 -0.41 -20.12 -0.91
CA THR A 94 -0.70 -20.78 -2.20
C THR A 94 -2.05 -20.38 -2.79
N LEU A 95 -3.05 -20.05 -1.97
CA LEU A 95 -4.34 -19.56 -2.45
C LEU A 95 -4.25 -18.20 -3.16
N HIS A 96 -3.24 -17.41 -2.83
CA HIS A 96 -2.99 -16.09 -3.44
C HIS A 96 -2.05 -16.14 -4.65
N GLN A 97 -1.47 -17.28 -4.97
CA GLN A 97 -0.61 -17.45 -6.14
C GLN A 97 -1.45 -17.76 -7.39
N LEU A 98 -1.16 -17.08 -8.49
CA LEU A 98 -1.72 -17.42 -9.79
C LEU A 98 -1.10 -18.75 -10.30
N ASP A 99 0.22 -18.84 -10.28
CA ASP A 99 0.97 -20.06 -10.55
C ASP A 99 1.32 -20.76 -9.23
N LYS A 100 0.58 -21.82 -8.90
CA LYS A 100 0.73 -22.59 -7.66
C LYS A 100 2.00 -23.41 -7.59
N THR A 101 2.79 -23.48 -8.68
CA THR A 101 4.07 -24.21 -8.73
C THR A 101 5.26 -23.37 -8.24
N GLN A 102 5.07 -22.08 -7.97
CA GLN A 102 6.10 -21.14 -7.56
C GLN A 102 6.48 -21.27 -6.07
N HIS A 103 6.80 -22.49 -5.62
CA HIS A 103 7.19 -22.74 -4.22
C HIS A 103 8.48 -22.02 -3.82
N ALA A 104 9.45 -21.88 -4.73
CA ALA A 104 10.67 -21.14 -4.47
C ALA A 104 10.42 -19.65 -4.21
N LEU A 105 9.52 -19.02 -4.97
CA LEU A 105 9.12 -17.64 -4.76
C LEU A 105 8.40 -17.46 -3.41
N GLN A 106 7.51 -18.40 -3.06
CA GLN A 106 6.83 -18.40 -1.76
C GLN A 106 7.81 -18.47 -0.60
N GLN A 107 8.81 -19.37 -0.71
CA GLN A 107 9.85 -19.51 0.31
C GLN A 107 10.68 -18.23 0.45
N GLU A 108 11.13 -17.66 -0.67
CA GLU A 108 11.92 -16.42 -0.70
C GLU A 108 11.18 -15.24 -0.03
N ILE A 109 9.90 -15.05 -0.37
CA ILE A 109 9.10 -13.97 0.23
C ILE A 109 8.86 -14.24 1.72
N ALA A 110 8.62 -15.50 2.11
CA ALA A 110 8.48 -15.89 3.51
C ALA A 110 9.75 -15.60 4.31
N GLU A 111 10.94 -15.88 3.75
CA GLU A 111 12.22 -15.57 4.38
C GLU A 111 12.42 -14.06 4.58
N LYS A 112 12.19 -13.26 3.53
CA LYS A 112 12.32 -11.79 3.60
C LYS A 112 11.38 -11.16 4.65
N LEU A 113 10.24 -11.78 4.92
CA LEU A 113 9.27 -11.32 5.91
C LEU A 113 9.39 -12.04 7.27
N GLY A 114 10.43 -12.86 7.47
CA GLY A 114 10.66 -13.58 8.72
C GLY A 114 9.57 -14.58 9.06
N LEU A 115 9.08 -15.32 8.07
CA LEU A 115 7.99 -16.31 8.17
C LEU A 115 8.44 -17.75 7.86
N ALA A 116 9.71 -17.98 7.52
CA ALA A 116 10.19 -19.29 7.05
C ALA A 116 9.90 -20.42 8.04
N ASP A 117 10.07 -20.18 9.34
CA ASP A 117 9.78 -21.12 10.43
C ASP A 117 8.27 -21.23 10.80
N LYS A 118 7.41 -20.43 10.17
CA LYS A 118 5.98 -20.37 10.43
C LYS A 118 5.13 -21.05 9.35
N LEU A 119 5.71 -21.44 8.22
CA LEU A 119 4.97 -21.93 7.06
C LEU A 119 4.03 -23.11 7.38
N ALA A 120 4.42 -23.98 8.28
CA ALA A 120 3.59 -25.12 8.70
C ALA A 120 2.56 -24.78 9.80
N ARG A 121 2.65 -23.58 10.43
CA ARG A 121 1.72 -23.19 11.52
C ARG A 121 0.34 -22.84 10.97
N PRO A 122 -0.73 -23.18 11.69
CA PRO A 122 -2.07 -22.68 11.38
C PRO A 122 -2.15 -21.16 11.52
N VAL A 123 -2.79 -20.49 10.55
CA VAL A 123 -2.90 -19.01 10.52
C VAL A 123 -3.60 -18.43 11.74
N ASN A 124 -4.56 -19.16 12.33
CA ASN A 124 -5.28 -18.73 13.53
C ASN A 124 -4.48 -18.89 14.85
N GLN A 125 -3.26 -19.42 14.79
CA GLN A 125 -2.32 -19.53 15.92
C GLN A 125 -1.18 -18.53 15.86
N LEU A 126 -1.23 -17.61 14.90
CA LEU A 126 -0.23 -16.56 14.72
C LEU A 126 -0.54 -15.37 15.62
N SER A 127 0.53 -14.68 16.07
CA SER A 127 0.38 -13.34 16.65
C SER A 127 -0.13 -12.34 15.62
N GLY A 128 -0.62 -11.18 16.07
CA GLY A 128 -1.10 -10.13 15.16
C GLY A 128 -0.03 -9.68 14.16
N GLY A 129 1.22 -9.51 14.60
CA GLY A 129 2.34 -9.15 13.72
C GLY A 129 2.73 -10.26 12.75
N GLU A 130 2.72 -11.53 13.18
CA GLU A 130 2.95 -12.68 12.29
C GLU A 130 1.84 -12.78 11.23
N TRP A 131 0.59 -12.61 11.63
CA TRP A 131 -0.54 -12.60 10.71
C TRP A 131 -0.46 -11.44 9.70
N GLN A 132 -0.08 -10.24 10.14
CA GLN A 132 0.15 -9.11 9.24
C GLN A 132 1.19 -9.42 8.18
N ARG A 133 2.33 -10.03 8.56
CA ARG A 133 3.37 -10.44 7.61
C ARG A 133 2.91 -11.53 6.63
N VAL A 134 2.10 -12.48 7.08
CA VAL A 134 1.48 -13.49 6.20
C VAL A 134 0.56 -12.83 5.16
N ARG A 135 -0.24 -11.86 5.56
CA ARG A 135 -1.10 -11.11 4.64
C ARG A 135 -0.28 -10.28 3.63
N LEU A 136 0.81 -9.66 4.09
CA LEU A 136 1.76 -8.97 3.20
C LEU A 136 2.37 -9.95 2.19
N ALA A 137 2.86 -11.10 2.64
CA ALA A 137 3.38 -12.13 1.75
C ALA A 137 2.34 -12.56 0.71
N ALA A 138 1.09 -12.73 1.11
CA ALA A 138 0.00 -13.14 0.23
C ALA A 138 -0.27 -12.14 -0.90
N VAL A 139 -0.40 -10.83 -0.58
CA VAL A 139 -0.65 -9.81 -1.60
C VAL A 139 0.57 -9.56 -2.49
N VAL A 140 1.79 -9.72 -1.96
CA VAL A 140 3.03 -9.69 -2.75
C VAL A 140 3.07 -10.85 -3.73
N LEU A 141 2.79 -12.08 -3.28
CA LEU A 141 2.72 -13.27 -4.13
C LEU A 141 1.69 -13.15 -5.24
N GLN A 142 0.51 -12.58 -4.93
CA GLN A 142 -0.57 -12.37 -5.90
C GLN A 142 -0.14 -11.51 -7.08
N ILE A 143 0.73 -10.50 -6.85
CA ILE A 143 1.09 -9.49 -7.84
C ILE A 143 2.51 -9.66 -8.39
N HIS A 144 3.32 -10.55 -7.82
CA HIS A 144 4.74 -10.66 -8.15
C HIS A 144 4.96 -11.12 -9.59
N PRO A 145 5.74 -10.39 -10.42
CA PRO A 145 5.89 -10.68 -11.87
C PRO A 145 6.39 -12.09 -12.20
N ARG A 146 7.17 -12.73 -11.33
CA ARG A 146 7.64 -14.11 -11.53
C ARG A 146 6.50 -15.16 -11.47
N GLY A 147 5.43 -14.88 -10.72
CA GLY A 147 4.28 -15.77 -10.59
C GLY A 147 3.02 -15.25 -11.29
N ASN A 148 3.00 -13.94 -11.62
CA ASN A 148 1.89 -13.27 -12.26
C ASN A 148 2.39 -12.14 -13.18
N PRO A 149 2.63 -12.40 -14.46
CA PRO A 149 3.13 -11.39 -15.40
C PRO A 149 2.15 -10.24 -15.66
N ASP A 150 0.86 -10.40 -15.33
CA ASP A 150 -0.17 -9.38 -15.47
C ASP A 150 -0.22 -8.42 -14.25
N GLY A 151 0.57 -8.69 -13.22
CA GLY A 151 0.60 -7.93 -11.97
C GLY A 151 1.12 -6.50 -12.17
N GLN A 152 0.29 -5.47 -11.88
CA GLN A 152 0.61 -4.08 -12.18
C GLN A 152 0.54 -3.17 -10.96
N LEU A 153 -0.37 -3.44 -10.02
CA LEU A 153 -0.69 -2.52 -8.92
C LEU A 153 -0.83 -3.24 -7.58
N LEU A 154 -0.08 -2.77 -6.60
CA LEU A 154 -0.16 -3.20 -5.21
C LEU A 154 -0.67 -2.04 -4.35
N LEU A 155 -1.82 -2.23 -3.72
CA LEU A 155 -2.43 -1.29 -2.80
C LEU A 155 -2.27 -1.80 -1.37
N LEU A 156 -1.75 -0.96 -0.46
CA LEU A 156 -1.43 -1.37 0.91
C LEU A 156 -2.00 -0.36 1.92
N ASP A 157 -2.89 -0.81 2.79
CA ASP A 157 -3.43 0.03 3.86
C ASP A 157 -2.69 -0.22 5.17
N GLU A 158 -1.86 0.74 5.57
CA GLU A 158 -0.99 0.72 6.76
C GLU A 158 -0.12 -0.54 6.87
N PRO A 159 0.67 -0.90 5.84
CA PRO A 159 1.42 -2.15 5.81
C PRO A 159 2.50 -2.25 6.88
N MET A 160 3.02 -1.12 7.37
CA MET A 160 4.10 -1.06 8.36
C MET A 160 3.63 -1.28 9.80
N ASN A 161 2.31 -1.30 10.04
CA ASN A 161 1.77 -1.51 11.37
C ASN A 161 2.17 -2.87 11.92
N SER A 162 2.60 -2.89 13.19
CA SER A 162 3.04 -4.11 13.89
C SER A 162 4.30 -4.78 13.34
N LEU A 163 5.07 -4.10 12.49
CA LEU A 163 6.38 -4.53 12.02
C LEU A 163 7.49 -3.86 12.84
N ASP A 164 8.46 -4.64 13.27
CA ASP A 164 9.71 -4.08 13.83
C ASP A 164 10.61 -3.50 12.71
N VAL A 165 11.70 -2.83 13.10
CA VAL A 165 12.59 -2.13 12.16
C VAL A 165 13.19 -3.07 11.11
N ALA A 166 13.55 -4.31 11.47
CA ALA A 166 14.12 -5.28 10.55
C ALA A 166 13.06 -5.76 9.55
N GLN A 167 11.84 -5.98 10.01
CA GLN A 167 10.70 -6.38 9.18
C GLN A 167 10.25 -5.26 8.24
N GLN A 168 10.28 -4.00 8.70
CA GLN A 168 10.02 -2.83 7.83
C GLN A 168 11.06 -2.75 6.71
N SER A 169 12.35 -2.91 7.03
CA SER A 169 13.43 -2.95 6.04
C SER A 169 13.26 -4.09 5.03
N GLY A 170 12.83 -5.27 5.49
CA GLY A 170 12.52 -6.40 4.60
C GLY A 170 11.36 -6.08 3.64
N LEU A 171 10.31 -5.43 4.14
CA LEU A 171 9.21 -4.97 3.31
C LEU A 171 9.65 -3.92 2.30
N ASP A 172 10.42 -2.91 2.71
CA ASP A 172 10.96 -1.88 1.81
C ASP A 172 11.79 -2.48 0.68
N THR A 173 12.59 -3.50 0.98
CA THR A 173 13.35 -4.25 -0.02
C THR A 173 12.43 -4.92 -1.03
N LEU A 174 11.39 -5.63 -0.57
CA LEU A 174 10.41 -6.28 -1.44
C LEU A 174 9.65 -5.27 -2.31
N LEU A 175 9.21 -4.15 -1.73
CA LEU A 175 8.50 -3.11 -2.49
C LEU A 175 9.40 -2.46 -3.54
N THR A 176 10.69 -2.28 -3.22
CA THR A 176 11.69 -1.77 -4.18
C THR A 176 11.91 -2.75 -5.33
N GLU A 177 12.03 -4.04 -5.05
CA GLU A 177 12.16 -5.10 -6.08
C GLU A 177 10.94 -5.13 -6.99
N LEU A 178 9.73 -5.09 -6.42
CA LEU A 178 8.48 -5.04 -7.18
C LEU A 178 8.43 -3.81 -8.10
N ARG A 179 8.80 -2.63 -7.57
CA ARG A 179 8.85 -1.40 -8.35
C ARG A 179 9.84 -1.51 -9.52
N LEU A 180 11.03 -2.03 -9.28
CA LEU A 180 12.05 -2.25 -10.33
C LEU A 180 11.59 -3.25 -11.39
N ALA A 181 10.72 -4.19 -11.01
CA ALA A 181 10.07 -5.12 -11.93
C ALA A 181 8.81 -4.53 -12.63
N GLY A 182 8.53 -3.22 -12.44
CA GLY A 182 7.44 -2.51 -13.10
C GLY A 182 6.10 -2.49 -12.35
N VAL A 183 6.02 -3.08 -11.15
CA VAL A 183 4.82 -3.01 -10.31
C VAL A 183 4.75 -1.64 -9.62
N THR A 184 3.58 -1.05 -9.66
CA THR A 184 3.28 0.22 -8.99
C THR A 184 2.76 -0.04 -7.59
N VAL A 185 3.19 0.75 -6.62
CA VAL A 185 2.78 0.61 -5.21
C VAL A 185 2.09 1.89 -4.76
N VAL A 186 0.91 1.75 -4.16
CA VAL A 186 0.24 2.84 -3.44
C VAL A 186 -0.04 2.38 -2.02
N MET A 187 0.47 3.11 -1.03
CA MET A 187 0.30 2.71 0.35
C MET A 187 -0.07 3.88 1.27
N SER A 188 -0.87 3.61 2.29
CA SER A 188 -1.07 4.57 3.37
C SER A 188 0.07 4.47 4.38
N SER A 189 0.50 5.61 4.91
CA SER A 189 1.57 5.71 5.90
C SER A 189 1.26 6.76 6.95
N HIS A 190 1.68 6.49 8.19
CA HIS A 190 1.69 7.46 9.29
C HIS A 190 3.10 8.00 9.56
N ASP A 191 4.14 7.32 9.06
CA ASP A 191 5.53 7.76 9.23
C ASP A 191 5.93 8.71 8.08
N LEU A 192 5.99 10.00 8.41
CA LEU A 192 6.39 11.05 7.47
C LEU A 192 7.87 10.95 7.08
N ASN A 193 8.73 10.47 7.98
CA ASN A 193 10.15 10.32 7.72
C ASN A 193 10.44 9.11 6.83
N HIS A 194 9.72 8.00 7.02
CA HIS A 194 9.74 6.90 6.08
C HIS A 194 9.24 7.34 4.71
N THR A 195 8.11 8.06 4.66
CA THR A 195 7.55 8.60 3.41
C THR A 195 8.55 9.51 2.69
N LEU A 196 9.23 10.41 3.41
CA LEU A 196 10.20 11.34 2.83
C LEU A 196 11.38 10.62 2.15
N ARG A 197 11.77 9.45 2.68
CA ARG A 197 12.90 8.66 2.17
C ARG A 197 12.51 7.67 1.08
N PHE A 198 11.28 7.14 1.13
CA PHE A 198 10.91 5.96 0.35
C PHE A 198 9.93 6.25 -0.78
N ALA A 199 8.99 7.20 -0.61
CA ALA A 199 7.99 7.51 -1.61
C ALA A 199 8.54 8.43 -2.71
N SER A 200 8.23 8.12 -3.98
CA SER A 200 8.47 9.04 -5.11
C SER A 200 7.41 10.13 -5.17
N GLN A 201 6.17 9.77 -4.89
CA GLN A 201 5.02 10.66 -4.88
C GLN A 201 4.29 10.59 -3.54
N THR A 202 3.70 11.69 -3.11
CA THR A 202 2.91 11.76 -1.88
C THR A 202 1.58 12.46 -2.14
N TRP A 203 0.51 11.89 -1.59
CA TRP A 203 -0.81 12.52 -1.54
C TRP A 203 -1.15 12.81 -0.07
N LEU A 204 -1.25 14.09 0.26
CA LEU A 204 -1.55 14.53 1.61
C LEU A 204 -3.06 14.79 1.75
N LEU A 205 -3.69 14.01 2.63
CA LEU A 205 -5.13 14.09 2.87
C LEU A 205 -5.44 14.67 4.25
N ARG A 206 -6.55 15.41 4.33
CA ARG A 206 -7.13 15.91 5.57
C ARG A 206 -8.65 15.97 5.44
N ARG A 207 -9.38 15.41 6.41
CA ARG A 207 -10.87 15.47 6.48
C ARG A 207 -11.56 15.09 5.16
N GLY A 208 -11.07 14.04 4.50
CA GLY A 208 -11.59 13.58 3.23
C GLY A 208 -11.18 14.41 2.01
N GLN A 209 -10.31 15.41 2.14
CA GLN A 209 -9.83 16.25 1.05
C GLN A 209 -8.36 15.98 0.76
N MET A 210 -7.97 16.01 -0.51
CA MET A 210 -6.58 16.04 -0.91
C MET A 210 -6.06 17.47 -0.84
N LEU A 211 -5.18 17.77 0.14
CA LEU A 211 -4.59 19.09 0.32
C LEU A 211 -3.45 19.35 -0.67
N ALA A 212 -2.63 18.35 -0.92
CA ALA A 212 -1.50 18.44 -1.83
C ALA A 212 -1.19 17.07 -2.43
N SER A 213 -0.69 17.04 -3.65
CA SER A 213 -0.21 15.83 -4.33
C SER A 213 0.96 16.17 -5.25
N GLY A 214 1.90 15.26 -5.39
CA GLY A 214 3.08 15.44 -6.25
C GLY A 214 4.33 14.82 -5.65
N ASP A 215 5.49 15.27 -6.12
CA ASP A 215 6.79 14.80 -5.63
C ASP A 215 6.91 14.99 -4.12
N THR A 216 7.35 13.94 -3.44
CA THR A 216 7.35 13.86 -1.97
C THR A 216 7.97 15.07 -1.28
N PRO A 217 9.17 15.58 -1.65
CA PRO A 217 9.77 16.75 -1.01
C PRO A 217 8.94 18.04 -1.16
N HIS A 218 8.18 18.17 -2.26
CA HIS A 218 7.33 19.34 -2.53
C HIS A 218 5.98 19.28 -1.80
N VAL A 219 5.50 18.07 -1.47
CA VAL A 219 4.26 17.87 -0.70
C VAL A 219 4.52 17.94 0.79
N LEU A 220 5.61 17.34 1.29
CA LEU A 220 5.95 17.31 2.73
C LEU A 220 6.68 18.58 3.16
N THR A 221 6.07 19.74 2.93
CA THR A 221 6.52 21.04 3.44
C THR A 221 6.00 21.29 4.85
N ILE A 222 6.68 22.17 5.60
CA ILE A 222 6.23 22.57 6.95
C ILE A 222 4.81 23.14 6.89
N GLU A 223 4.53 23.97 5.91
CA GLU A 223 3.23 24.61 5.70
C GLU A 223 2.11 23.57 5.49
N ASN A 224 2.30 22.66 4.54
CA ASN A 224 1.33 21.61 4.24
C ASN A 224 1.10 20.69 5.45
N LEU A 225 2.17 20.30 6.14
CA LEU A 225 2.08 19.44 7.31
C LEU A 225 1.39 20.15 8.49
N THR A 226 1.71 21.41 8.74
CA THR A 226 1.04 22.21 9.77
C THR A 226 -0.46 22.34 9.46
N ALA A 227 -0.79 22.60 8.19
CA ALA A 227 -2.18 22.66 7.75
C ALA A 227 -2.90 21.31 7.88
N ALA A 228 -2.23 20.19 7.57
CA ALA A 228 -2.85 18.87 7.60
C ALA A 228 -3.09 18.34 9.01
N TYR A 229 -2.15 18.56 9.94
CA TYR A 229 -2.12 17.95 11.26
C TYR A 229 -2.55 18.88 12.40
N ASP A 230 -2.83 20.18 12.11
CA ASP A 230 -3.18 21.22 13.09
C ASP A 230 -2.10 21.38 14.19
N MET A 231 -0.83 21.19 13.85
CA MET A 231 0.29 21.31 14.78
C MET A 231 1.55 21.77 14.05
N PRO A 232 2.46 22.49 14.72
CA PRO A 232 3.68 22.97 14.11
C PRO A 232 4.66 21.83 13.82
N PHE A 233 5.36 21.94 12.69
CA PHE A 233 6.45 21.05 12.29
C PHE A 233 7.75 21.84 12.12
N LYS A 234 8.88 21.12 12.26
CA LYS A 234 10.21 21.61 11.89
C LYS A 234 10.89 20.59 10.99
N LYS A 235 11.73 21.09 10.09
CA LYS A 235 12.58 20.27 9.23
C LYS A 235 14.03 20.44 9.69
N LEU A 236 14.64 19.35 10.09
CA LEU A 236 16.04 19.29 10.47
C LEU A 236 16.84 18.65 9.32
N ASN A 237 18.12 19.04 9.23
CA ASN A 237 19.07 18.37 8.36
C ASN A 237 20.20 17.84 9.24
N ALA A 238 20.34 16.53 9.31
CA ALA A 238 21.40 15.85 10.03
C ALA A 238 22.18 14.96 9.05
N ASP A 239 23.46 15.25 8.86
CA ASP A 239 24.36 14.52 7.94
C ASP A 239 23.79 14.35 6.50
N GLY A 240 23.13 15.40 5.99
CA GLY A 240 22.51 15.39 4.66
C GLY A 240 21.13 14.69 4.61
N VAL A 241 20.66 14.12 5.71
CA VAL A 241 19.34 13.50 5.82
C VAL A 241 18.34 14.51 6.36
N GLN A 242 17.23 14.70 5.63
CA GLN A 242 16.13 15.54 6.08
C GLN A 242 15.22 14.75 7.03
N ILE A 243 14.89 15.34 8.16
CA ILE A 243 14.05 14.77 9.21
C ILE A 243 12.93 15.76 9.54
N LEU A 244 11.69 15.27 9.56
CA LEU A 244 10.52 16.00 9.99
C LEU A 244 10.24 15.69 11.45
N ILE A 245 10.09 16.71 12.28
CA ILE A 245 9.70 16.57 13.67
C ILE A 245 8.50 17.47 13.99
N SER A 246 7.64 17.01 14.89
CA SER A 246 6.60 17.88 15.49
C SER A 246 7.31 18.85 16.43
N ALA A 247 7.00 20.15 16.29
CA ALA A 247 7.48 21.16 17.20
C ALA A 247 6.37 21.43 18.24
N LEU A 248 6.51 20.87 19.44
CA LEU A 248 5.72 21.22 20.61
C LEU A 248 6.23 22.51 21.23
#